data_cb1523c5a41380bc58fd78e2ec00c5ce
#
_entry.id   cb1523c5a41380bc58fd78e2ec00c5ce
#
_cell.length_a   1.000
_cell.length_b   1.000
_cell.length_c   1.000
_cell.angle_alpha   90.00
_cell.angle_beta   90.00
_cell.angle_gamma   90.00
#
_symmetry.space_group_name_H-M   'P 1'
#
loop_
_entity.id
_entity.type
_entity.pdbx_description
1 polymer ?
#
loop_
_entity_poly.entity_id
_entity_poly.type
_entity_poly.pdbx_seq_one_letter_code
_entity_poly.pdbx_strand_id
1 'polypeptide(L)'
;MKHLYHSALLLVFFLFGISSAFAQLTRPRYFKKVPAGNYSGLAKINDTLYAVVDDKIARDGFTYLSIKTSPITGEIEHVDTVGAVFSGLPNRDEEGICYVPSTNTLFISAENDNRVLEYTREGKLTGRELQVPADLKRARGNYGLESLTYDTIRHRFFTVTEAPLKGDTLQYILEFNDSLQLVRRIPYLMDKPKAKPGKKANYLHGIADLLALPDGRLLVLEREGFFPKIEFGSWVKCYIYSFSPDSYTAGIVNKTLLTNWETHMNILHQDLANYEGMALGNPLPDGRQVIILCADSQAQLMGILRDWFRTYILE
;
A
#
# COMPACT_ATOMS: atom_id res chain seq x y z
N MET A 1 -42.50 -43.93 -53.62
CA MET A 1 -42.47 -42.66 -52.89
C MET A 1 -41.67 -42.90 -51.64
N LYS A 2 -40.43 -42.42 -51.59
CA LYS A 2 -39.51 -42.59 -50.44
C LYS A 2 -39.42 -41.25 -49.69
N HIS A 3 -39.88 -41.24 -48.46
CA HIS A 3 -39.72 -40.05 -47.55
C HIS A 3 -38.35 -40.10 -46.93
N LEU A 4 -37.51 -39.12 -47.29
CA LEU A 4 -36.25 -38.83 -46.60
C LEU A 4 -36.56 -37.95 -45.36
N TYR A 5 -36.30 -38.46 -44.14
CA TYR A 5 -36.29 -37.67 -42.95
C TYR A 5 -34.86 -37.13 -42.78
N HIS A 6 -34.73 -35.80 -42.84
CA HIS A 6 -33.51 -35.09 -42.47
C HIS A 6 -33.58 -34.79 -40.99
N SER A 7 -32.81 -35.52 -40.20
CA SER A 7 -32.57 -35.19 -38.80
C SER A 7 -31.50 -34.08 -38.73
N ALA A 8 -31.92 -32.87 -38.38
CA ALA A 8 -31.01 -31.78 -38.07
C ALA A 8 -30.46 -31.98 -36.64
N LEU A 9 -29.18 -32.34 -36.56
CA LEU A 9 -28.45 -32.43 -35.30
C LEU A 9 -28.05 -31.00 -34.87
N LEU A 10 -28.73 -30.44 -33.87
CA LEU A 10 -28.41 -29.13 -33.28
C LEU A 10 -27.21 -29.33 -32.36
N LEU A 11 -26.02 -28.97 -32.79
CA LEU A 11 -24.81 -28.97 -31.99
C LEU A 11 -24.78 -27.68 -31.15
N VAL A 12 -25.22 -27.76 -29.89
CA VAL A 12 -25.08 -26.66 -28.92
C VAL A 12 -23.65 -26.64 -28.43
N PHE A 13 -22.83 -25.77 -28.98
CA PHE A 13 -21.53 -25.44 -28.41
C PHE A 13 -21.73 -24.63 -27.12
N PHE A 14 -21.60 -25.26 -25.98
CA PHE A 14 -21.32 -24.57 -24.74
C PHE A 14 -19.89 -24.02 -24.81
N LEU A 15 -19.75 -22.78 -25.23
CA LEU A 15 -18.54 -22.00 -25.02
C LEU A 15 -18.44 -21.75 -23.53
N PHE A 16 -17.80 -22.66 -22.80
CA PHE A 16 -17.18 -22.30 -21.52
C PHE A 16 -16.09 -21.30 -21.85
N GLY A 17 -16.43 -20.03 -21.77
CA GLY A 17 -15.43 -18.96 -21.69
C GLY A 17 -14.58 -19.21 -20.46
N ILE A 18 -13.40 -19.82 -20.66
CA ILE A 18 -12.33 -19.77 -19.68
C ILE A 18 -11.96 -18.27 -19.64
N SER A 19 -12.61 -17.52 -18.75
CA SER A 19 -12.14 -16.20 -18.37
C SER A 19 -10.78 -16.46 -17.72
N SER A 20 -9.71 -16.27 -18.49
CA SER A 20 -8.39 -16.19 -17.90
C SER A 20 -8.46 -15.03 -16.88
N ALA A 21 -8.47 -15.39 -15.61
CA ALA A 21 -8.46 -14.44 -14.53
C ALA A 21 -7.07 -13.77 -14.55
N PHE A 22 -6.95 -12.63 -15.22
CA PHE A 22 -5.74 -11.82 -15.18
C PHE A 22 -5.79 -10.94 -13.93
N ALA A 23 -4.65 -10.81 -13.28
CA ALA A 23 -4.43 -9.81 -12.22
C ALA A 23 -4.93 -8.44 -12.72
N GLN A 24 -5.89 -7.84 -12.02
CA GLN A 24 -6.62 -6.68 -12.51
C GLN A 24 -6.52 -5.50 -11.55
N LEU A 25 -6.06 -4.37 -12.07
CA LEU A 25 -6.13 -3.09 -11.39
C LEU A 25 -7.47 -2.42 -11.72
N THR A 26 -8.29 -2.13 -10.69
CA THR A 26 -9.61 -1.51 -10.88
C THR A 26 -9.51 -0.01 -11.17
N ARG A 27 -10.62 0.61 -11.57
CA ARG A 27 -10.67 2.06 -11.77
C ARG A 27 -10.53 2.78 -10.42
N PRO A 28 -9.78 3.91 -10.35
CA PRO A 28 -9.73 4.72 -9.15
C PRO A 28 -11.10 5.34 -8.85
N ARG A 29 -11.44 5.44 -7.57
CA ARG A 29 -12.68 6.07 -7.08
C ARG A 29 -12.36 7.10 -6.00
N TYR A 30 -13.12 8.18 -6.02
CA TYR A 30 -13.07 9.24 -5.02
C TYR A 30 -14.38 9.27 -4.23
N PHE A 31 -14.29 9.41 -2.91
CA PHE A 31 -15.44 9.39 -2.01
C PHE A 31 -15.54 10.71 -1.25
N LYS A 32 -16.52 11.55 -1.62
CA LYS A 32 -16.69 12.92 -1.09
C LYS A 32 -16.88 13.00 0.43
N LYS A 33 -17.26 11.91 1.09
CA LYS A 33 -17.47 11.85 2.54
C LYS A 33 -16.18 11.52 3.31
N VAL A 34 -15.14 11.10 2.62
CA VAL A 34 -13.82 10.93 3.22
C VAL A 34 -13.18 12.31 3.34
N PRO A 35 -12.75 12.75 4.53
CA PRO A 35 -12.06 14.02 4.68
C PRO A 35 -10.84 14.10 3.76
N ALA A 36 -10.50 15.32 3.33
CA ALA A 36 -9.24 15.55 2.64
C ALA A 36 -8.09 15.23 3.60
N GLY A 37 -7.15 14.40 3.15
CA GLY A 37 -6.02 13.95 3.98
C GLY A 37 -4.77 13.68 3.16
N ASN A 38 -3.70 13.38 3.87
CA ASN A 38 -2.45 12.90 3.33
C ASN A 38 -2.31 11.42 3.76
N TYR A 39 -3.19 10.58 3.18
CA TYR A 39 -3.30 9.19 3.60
C TYR A 39 -2.11 8.36 3.12
N SER A 40 -1.30 7.89 4.09
CA SER A 40 -0.11 7.09 3.85
C SER A 40 -0.39 5.59 4.10
N GLY A 41 -0.27 5.08 5.31
CA GLY A 41 -0.48 3.66 5.61
C GLY A 41 -1.94 3.26 5.80
N LEU A 42 -2.30 2.04 5.43
CA LEU A 42 -3.64 1.46 5.60
C LEU A 42 -3.57 0.07 6.22
N ALA A 43 -4.36 -0.22 7.25
CA ALA A 43 -4.42 -1.52 7.92
C ALA A 43 -5.84 -2.07 8.02
N LYS A 44 -6.05 -3.34 7.65
CA LYS A 44 -7.32 -4.05 7.83
C LYS A 44 -7.49 -4.48 9.28
N ILE A 45 -8.60 -4.11 9.92
CA ILE A 45 -8.97 -4.56 11.26
C ILE A 45 -9.94 -5.75 11.19
N ASN A 46 -10.96 -5.63 10.32
CA ASN A 46 -11.92 -6.69 10.03
C ASN A 46 -12.45 -6.51 8.59
N ASP A 47 -13.54 -7.20 8.24
CA ASP A 47 -14.04 -7.24 6.85
C ASP A 47 -14.47 -5.88 6.28
N THR A 48 -14.76 -4.90 7.12
CA THR A 48 -15.19 -3.57 6.68
C THR A 48 -14.49 -2.43 7.39
N LEU A 49 -13.80 -2.69 8.51
CA LEU A 49 -13.14 -1.66 9.30
C LEU A 49 -11.63 -1.65 9.01
N TYR A 50 -11.12 -0.47 8.68
CA TYR A 50 -9.72 -0.20 8.39
C TYR A 50 -9.23 0.95 9.26
N ALA A 51 -7.94 0.99 9.53
CA ALA A 51 -7.26 2.15 10.11
C ALA A 51 -6.32 2.75 9.08
N VAL A 52 -6.28 4.08 8.99
CA VAL A 52 -5.43 4.83 8.08
C VAL A 52 -4.68 5.90 8.86
N VAL A 53 -3.41 6.10 8.57
CA VAL A 53 -2.61 7.22 9.07
C VAL A 53 -2.62 8.38 8.06
N ASP A 54 -2.41 9.59 8.58
CA ASP A 54 -2.33 10.83 7.80
C ASP A 54 -1.08 11.58 8.29
N ASP A 55 -0.07 11.68 7.45
CA ASP A 55 1.28 12.17 7.79
C ASP A 55 1.30 13.65 8.19
N LYS A 56 0.30 14.43 7.83
CA LYS A 56 0.21 15.88 8.12
C LYS A 56 -0.89 16.28 9.10
N ILE A 57 -1.58 15.31 9.71
CA ILE A 57 -2.54 15.64 10.78
C ILE A 57 -1.81 16.20 11.99
N ALA A 58 -2.39 17.19 12.70
CA ALA A 58 -1.70 17.93 13.75
C ALA A 58 -1.31 17.10 15.00
N ARG A 59 -1.89 15.93 15.19
CA ARG A 59 -1.73 15.06 16.37
C ARG A 59 -1.47 13.63 15.94
N ASP A 60 -0.54 12.97 16.62
CA ASP A 60 -0.24 11.56 16.47
C ASP A 60 -1.50 10.69 16.72
N GLY A 61 -1.79 9.77 15.80
CA GLY A 61 -2.94 8.88 15.85
C GLY A 61 -3.33 8.33 14.49
N PHE A 62 -4.59 7.91 14.36
CA PHE A 62 -5.11 7.32 13.13
C PHE A 62 -6.62 7.49 12.99
N THR A 63 -7.11 7.37 11.77
CA THR A 63 -8.54 7.46 11.45
C THR A 63 -9.09 6.07 11.10
N TYR A 64 -10.27 5.73 11.59
CA TYR A 64 -11.00 4.56 11.17
C TYR A 64 -11.86 4.85 9.94
N LEU A 65 -11.73 4.00 8.93
CA LEU A 65 -12.55 4.01 7.72
C LEU A 65 -13.39 2.74 7.65
N SER A 66 -14.64 2.86 7.21
CA SER A 66 -15.43 1.73 6.74
C SER A 66 -15.26 1.61 5.23
N ILE A 67 -14.64 0.53 4.76
CA ILE A 67 -14.42 0.27 3.34
C ILE A 67 -15.17 -1.00 2.96
N LYS A 68 -16.03 -0.91 1.93
CA LYS A 68 -16.75 -2.05 1.36
C LYS A 68 -16.32 -2.28 -0.08
N THR A 69 -16.00 -3.52 -0.39
CA THR A 69 -15.69 -3.97 -1.76
C THR A 69 -16.79 -4.88 -2.27
N SER A 70 -17.03 -4.85 -3.57
CA SER A 70 -17.90 -5.80 -4.25
C SER A 70 -17.38 -7.22 -4.06
N PRO A 71 -18.19 -8.16 -3.57
CA PRO A 71 -17.78 -9.55 -3.42
C PRO A 71 -17.61 -10.28 -4.76
N ILE A 72 -18.03 -9.68 -5.87
CA ILE A 72 -17.94 -10.27 -7.22
C ILE A 72 -16.75 -9.71 -7.98
N THR A 73 -16.56 -8.37 -7.95
CA THR A 73 -15.55 -7.68 -8.76
C THR A 73 -14.34 -7.23 -7.95
N GLY A 74 -14.44 -7.19 -6.62
CA GLY A 74 -13.41 -6.62 -5.75
C GLY A 74 -13.28 -5.09 -5.81
N GLU A 75 -14.08 -4.40 -6.64
CA GLU A 75 -14.08 -2.93 -6.70
C GLU A 75 -14.59 -2.32 -5.40
N ILE A 76 -14.04 -1.17 -5.01
CA ILE A 76 -14.52 -0.44 -3.84
C ILE A 76 -15.89 0.17 -4.15
N GLU A 77 -16.90 -0.21 -3.40
CA GLU A 77 -18.26 0.31 -3.53
C GLU A 77 -18.49 1.53 -2.65
N HIS A 78 -17.86 1.53 -1.46
CA HIS A 78 -18.12 2.54 -0.45
C HIS A 78 -16.91 2.76 0.47
N VAL A 79 -16.66 4.03 0.82
CA VAL A 79 -15.72 4.44 1.87
C VAL A 79 -16.37 5.53 2.70
N ASP A 80 -16.45 5.34 4.01
CA ASP A 80 -16.91 6.33 4.99
C ASP A 80 -15.92 6.45 6.16
N THR A 81 -15.84 7.63 6.74
CA THR A 81 -15.12 7.84 8.00
C THR A 81 -15.96 7.37 9.18
N VAL A 82 -15.37 6.57 10.05
CA VAL A 82 -15.98 6.10 11.30
C VAL A 82 -15.63 7.00 12.48
N GLY A 83 -14.37 7.47 12.51
CA GLY A 83 -13.86 8.35 13.57
C GLY A 83 -12.34 8.35 13.61
N ALA A 84 -11.77 9.29 14.35
CA ALA A 84 -10.32 9.37 14.57
C ALA A 84 -10.00 9.24 16.06
N VAL A 85 -8.82 8.67 16.36
CA VAL A 85 -8.29 8.50 17.70
C VAL A 85 -6.86 9.04 17.77
N PHE A 86 -6.47 9.56 18.94
CA PHE A 86 -5.21 10.27 19.11
C PHE A 86 -4.50 9.85 20.39
N SER A 87 -3.17 9.77 20.35
CA SER A 87 -2.34 9.38 21.49
C SER A 87 -2.13 10.50 22.53
N GLY A 88 -2.31 11.74 22.10
CA GLY A 88 -1.97 12.93 22.86
C GLY A 88 -0.57 13.48 22.54
N LEU A 89 0.22 12.80 21.73
CA LEU A 89 1.49 13.33 21.21
C LEU A 89 1.23 14.29 20.03
N PRO A 90 2.18 15.18 19.70
CA PRO A 90 2.18 15.89 18.43
C PRO A 90 2.40 14.89 17.29
N ASN A 91 2.06 15.30 16.07
CA ASN A 91 2.32 14.53 14.85
C ASN A 91 3.79 14.07 14.79
N ARG A 92 3.98 12.83 14.41
CA ARG A 92 5.29 12.18 14.26
C ARG A 92 5.66 11.93 12.79
N ASP A 93 4.84 12.43 11.84
CA ASP A 93 4.91 12.11 10.42
C ASP A 93 4.64 10.59 10.23
N GLU A 94 3.41 10.19 10.54
CA GLU A 94 2.98 8.78 10.56
C GLU A 94 2.79 8.27 9.13
N GLU A 95 3.56 7.23 8.75
CA GLU A 95 3.59 6.72 7.39
C GLU A 95 2.99 5.31 7.26
N GLY A 96 3.43 4.36 8.05
CA GLY A 96 2.96 2.99 7.99
C GLY A 96 2.12 2.59 9.18
N ILE A 97 1.12 1.72 8.97
CA ILE A 97 0.28 1.18 10.04
C ILE A 97 -0.01 -0.30 9.80
N CYS A 98 0.05 -1.12 10.86
CA CYS A 98 -0.44 -2.50 10.81
C CYS A 98 -1.26 -2.86 12.05
N TYR A 99 -2.14 -3.84 11.91
CA TYR A 99 -2.96 -4.38 13.00
C TYR A 99 -2.44 -5.76 13.41
N VAL A 100 -2.32 -5.98 14.72
CA VAL A 100 -1.91 -7.25 15.32
C VAL A 100 -3.11 -7.89 16.03
N PRO A 101 -3.76 -8.90 15.42
CA PRO A 101 -4.99 -9.49 15.96
C PRO A 101 -4.82 -10.14 17.34
N SER A 102 -3.66 -10.76 17.60
CA SER A 102 -3.40 -11.47 18.86
C SER A 102 -3.39 -10.58 20.09
N THR A 103 -2.97 -9.33 19.95
CA THR A 103 -2.96 -8.31 21.02
C THR A 103 -4.11 -7.32 20.89
N ASN A 104 -4.82 -7.31 19.75
CA ASN A 104 -5.84 -6.34 19.39
C ASN A 104 -5.32 -4.89 19.43
N THR A 105 -4.07 -4.69 18.94
CA THR A 105 -3.37 -3.42 18.93
C THR A 105 -2.93 -3.05 17.50
N LEU A 106 -2.52 -1.80 17.32
CA LEU A 106 -1.94 -1.31 16.09
C LEU A 106 -0.49 -0.87 16.35
N PHE A 107 0.34 -0.99 15.32
CA PHE A 107 1.67 -0.42 15.31
C PHE A 107 1.73 0.63 14.20
N ILE A 108 2.44 1.73 14.46
CA ILE A 108 2.58 2.86 13.53
C ILE A 108 4.05 3.23 13.42
N SER A 109 4.57 3.24 12.18
CA SER A 109 5.88 3.81 11.85
C SER A 109 5.76 5.30 11.59
N ALA A 110 6.82 6.05 11.87
CA ALA A 110 6.85 7.48 11.64
C ALA A 110 8.25 7.94 11.22
N GLU A 111 8.30 8.94 10.32
CA GLU A 111 9.54 9.46 9.76
C GLU A 111 10.32 10.36 10.70
N ASN A 112 9.64 11.22 11.46
CA ASN A 112 10.30 12.25 12.28
C ASN A 112 11.22 11.67 13.36
N ASP A 113 10.86 10.51 13.92
CA ASP A 113 11.63 9.86 14.98
C ASP A 113 12.17 8.49 14.58
N ASN A 114 11.79 7.97 13.41
CA ASN A 114 12.13 6.65 12.91
C ASN A 114 11.83 5.54 13.93
N ARG A 115 10.69 5.64 14.63
CA ARG A 115 10.22 4.66 15.60
C ARG A 115 8.92 4.01 15.12
N VAL A 116 8.69 2.79 15.59
CA VAL A 116 7.44 2.06 15.39
C VAL A 116 6.82 1.80 16.75
N LEU A 117 5.77 2.54 17.09
CA LEU A 117 5.12 2.49 18.40
C LEU A 117 3.84 1.67 18.35
N GLU A 118 3.50 1.02 19.48
CA GLU A 118 2.26 0.27 19.65
C GLU A 118 1.16 1.12 20.29
N TYR A 119 -0.05 1.01 19.73
CA TYR A 119 -1.26 1.74 20.17
C TYR A 119 -2.40 0.78 20.48
N THR A 120 -3.21 1.10 21.48
CA THR A 120 -4.51 0.47 21.63
C THR A 120 -5.45 0.91 20.52
N ARG A 121 -6.59 0.26 20.39
CA ARG A 121 -7.62 0.64 19.42
C ARG A 121 -8.25 2.01 19.68
N GLU A 122 -8.11 2.53 20.87
CA GLU A 122 -8.54 3.88 21.29
C GLU A 122 -7.46 4.93 21.07
N GLY A 123 -6.33 4.56 20.43
CA GLY A 123 -5.23 5.45 20.10
C GLY A 123 -4.24 5.72 21.24
N LYS A 124 -4.34 5.02 22.38
CA LYS A 124 -3.42 5.19 23.49
C LYS A 124 -2.14 4.40 23.29
N LEU A 125 -1.00 5.00 23.59
CA LEU A 125 0.29 4.29 23.61
C LEU A 125 0.30 3.18 24.66
N THR A 126 0.81 1.99 24.29
CA THR A 126 1.00 0.86 25.22
C THR A 126 2.34 0.91 25.93
N GLY A 127 3.29 1.71 25.42
CA GLY A 127 4.68 1.76 25.89
C GLY A 127 5.58 0.70 25.21
N ARG A 128 5.04 -0.12 24.30
CA ARG A 128 5.82 -1.08 23.51
C ARG A 128 6.18 -0.50 22.13
N GLU A 129 7.33 -0.92 21.60
CA GLU A 129 7.82 -0.48 20.30
C GLU A 129 8.75 -1.53 19.65
N LEU A 130 8.85 -1.53 18.32
CA LEU A 130 9.84 -2.33 17.63
C LEU A 130 11.26 -1.80 17.96
N GLN A 131 12.18 -2.73 18.20
CA GLN A 131 13.58 -2.41 18.48
C GLN A 131 14.32 -2.10 17.18
N VAL A 132 14.02 -0.93 16.61
CA VAL A 132 14.62 -0.48 15.36
C VAL A 132 16.12 -0.24 15.52
N PRO A 133 16.93 -0.51 14.49
CA PRO A 133 18.38 -0.36 14.58
C PRO A 133 18.81 1.12 14.64
N ALA A 134 19.80 1.42 15.47
CA ALA A 134 20.26 2.80 15.72
C ALA A 134 20.83 3.52 14.47
N ASP A 135 21.16 2.81 13.40
CA ASP A 135 21.64 3.41 12.16
C ASP A 135 20.52 4.03 11.30
N LEU A 136 19.23 3.83 11.64
CA LEU A 136 18.11 4.56 11.04
C LEU A 136 18.24 6.09 11.24
N LYS A 137 18.99 6.55 12.24
CA LYS A 137 19.37 7.97 12.37
C LYS A 137 20.12 8.54 11.16
N ARG A 138 20.62 7.67 10.23
CA ARG A 138 21.20 8.06 8.95
C ARG A 138 20.12 8.26 7.87
N ALA A 139 18.85 8.05 8.14
CA ALA A 139 17.80 8.39 7.20
C ALA A 139 17.91 9.86 6.79
N ARG A 140 17.63 10.15 5.55
CA ARG A 140 17.58 11.53 5.07
C ARG A 140 16.29 12.14 5.60
N GLY A 141 16.27 13.41 5.87
CA GLY A 141 15.03 14.08 6.25
C GLY A 141 13.96 13.82 5.20
N ASN A 142 12.76 13.45 5.61
CA ASN A 142 11.62 13.08 4.76
C ASN A 142 11.86 11.85 3.85
N TYR A 143 12.62 10.86 4.34
CA TYR A 143 12.89 9.56 3.71
C TYR A 143 13.14 8.49 4.78
N GLY A 144 12.44 8.59 5.91
CA GLY A 144 12.55 7.69 7.04
C GLY A 144 11.75 6.41 6.88
N LEU A 145 11.21 5.89 7.99
CA LEU A 145 10.36 4.69 8.00
C LEU A 145 9.02 4.99 7.35
N GLU A 146 8.84 4.52 6.12
CA GLU A 146 7.69 4.80 5.26
C GLU A 146 6.56 3.78 5.43
N SER A 147 6.88 2.52 5.62
CA SER A 147 5.91 1.45 5.57
C SER A 147 5.89 0.59 6.81
N LEU A 148 4.80 -0.15 7.03
CA LEU A 148 4.72 -1.14 8.09
C LEU A 148 3.66 -2.19 7.79
N THR A 149 4.03 -3.47 7.88
CA THR A 149 3.08 -4.57 7.75
C THR A 149 3.35 -5.68 8.75
N TYR A 150 2.31 -6.44 9.08
CA TYR A 150 2.39 -7.61 9.97
C TYR A 150 1.87 -8.86 9.27
N ASP A 151 2.73 -9.89 9.17
CA ASP A 151 2.36 -11.24 8.74
C ASP A 151 1.65 -11.96 9.89
N THR A 152 0.34 -12.05 9.81
CA THR A 152 -0.51 -12.65 10.85
C THR A 152 -0.36 -14.17 10.95
N ILE A 153 0.20 -14.83 9.94
CA ILE A 153 0.39 -16.29 9.89
C ILE A 153 1.74 -16.67 10.49
N ARG A 154 2.79 -15.89 10.19
CA ARG A 154 4.16 -16.18 10.63
C ARG A 154 4.62 -15.31 11.78
N HIS A 155 3.74 -14.42 12.24
CA HIS A 155 3.96 -13.57 13.41
C HIS A 155 5.23 -12.70 13.27
N ARG A 156 5.30 -11.92 12.17
CA ARG A 156 6.46 -11.07 11.83
C ARG A 156 6.04 -9.69 11.37
N PHE A 157 6.82 -8.70 11.77
CA PHE A 157 6.69 -7.34 11.24
C PHE A 157 7.72 -7.11 10.15
N PHE A 158 7.34 -6.28 9.17
CA PHE A 158 8.25 -5.77 8.16
C PHE A 158 8.07 -4.26 8.02
N THR A 159 9.19 -3.54 7.94
CA THR A 159 9.23 -2.10 7.65
C THR A 159 10.45 -1.77 6.81
N VAL A 160 10.44 -0.62 6.14
CA VAL A 160 11.54 -0.15 5.31
C VAL A 160 11.54 1.39 5.27
N THR A 161 12.69 2.01 5.02
CA THR A 161 12.78 3.44 4.74
C THR A 161 12.38 3.72 3.28
N GLU A 162 11.81 4.90 3.01
CA GLU A 162 11.44 5.30 1.64
C GLU A 162 12.64 5.25 0.69
N ALA A 163 13.80 5.72 1.13
CA ALA A 163 15.02 5.72 0.33
C ALA A 163 16.19 5.06 1.08
N PRO A 164 17.30 4.72 0.39
CA PRO A 164 18.49 4.22 1.04
C PRO A 164 19.03 5.19 2.09
N LEU A 165 19.52 4.67 3.21
CA LEU A 165 20.17 5.48 4.23
C LEU A 165 21.35 6.26 3.66
N LYS A 166 21.68 7.39 4.25
CA LYS A 166 22.80 8.22 3.80
C LYS A 166 24.09 7.41 3.79
N GLY A 167 24.71 7.30 2.59
CA GLY A 167 25.92 6.51 2.34
C GLY A 167 25.66 5.09 1.83
N ASP A 168 24.41 4.62 1.86
CA ASP A 168 24.03 3.31 1.31
C ASP A 168 23.47 3.46 -0.11
N THR A 169 23.51 2.38 -0.88
CA THR A 169 22.94 2.28 -2.24
C THR A 169 21.73 1.35 -2.29
N LEU A 170 21.51 0.58 -1.24
CA LEU A 170 20.41 -0.35 -1.07
C LEU A 170 19.54 0.09 0.08
N GLN A 171 18.25 -0.20 -0.02
CA GLN A 171 17.35 -0.21 1.13
C GLN A 171 17.43 -1.57 1.82
N TYR A 172 17.05 -1.61 3.10
CA TYR A 172 16.97 -2.84 3.87
C TYR A 172 15.56 -2.97 4.44
N ILE A 173 14.83 -3.96 3.96
CA ILE A 173 13.58 -4.37 4.61
C ILE A 173 13.97 -5.02 5.94
N LEU A 174 13.47 -4.45 7.03
CA LEU A 174 13.72 -4.88 8.40
C LEU A 174 12.63 -5.86 8.82
N GLU A 175 13.01 -7.05 9.26
CA GLU A 175 12.10 -8.07 9.78
C GLU A 175 12.25 -8.20 11.27
N PHE A 176 11.11 -8.16 12.00
CA PHE A 176 11.04 -8.29 13.46
C PHE A 176 10.14 -9.46 13.83
N ASN A 177 10.41 -10.09 14.98
CA ASN A 177 9.58 -11.15 15.57
C ASN A 177 8.49 -10.56 16.50
N ASP A 178 7.62 -11.42 17.03
CA ASP A 178 6.58 -11.05 18.00
C ASP A 178 7.12 -10.49 19.33
N SER A 179 8.39 -10.76 19.63
CA SER A 179 9.09 -10.13 20.77
C SER A 179 9.61 -8.75 20.43
N LEU A 180 9.24 -8.19 19.26
CA LEU A 180 9.58 -6.87 18.76
C LEU A 180 11.09 -6.66 18.50
N GLN A 181 11.84 -7.76 18.38
CA GLN A 181 13.28 -7.75 18.15
C GLN A 181 13.59 -7.87 16.68
N LEU A 182 14.58 -7.11 16.18
CA LEU A 182 15.08 -7.24 14.82
C LEU A 182 15.69 -8.63 14.62
N VAL A 183 15.18 -9.37 13.61
CA VAL A 183 15.64 -10.71 13.25
C VAL A 183 16.66 -10.65 12.13
N ARG A 184 16.37 -9.88 11.08
CA ARG A 184 17.28 -9.74 9.92
C ARG A 184 16.98 -8.48 9.13
N ARG A 185 17.93 -8.16 8.24
CA ARG A 185 17.82 -7.10 7.22
C ARG A 185 17.88 -7.76 5.85
N ILE A 186 16.91 -7.50 5.02
CA ILE A 186 16.79 -8.07 3.68
C ILE A 186 17.18 -6.96 2.68
N PRO A 187 18.34 -7.07 1.98
CA PRO A 187 18.77 -6.07 1.02
C PRO A 187 17.82 -6.01 -0.16
N TYR A 188 17.29 -4.84 -0.42
CA TYR A 188 16.36 -4.57 -1.50
C TYR A 188 16.92 -3.51 -2.45
N LEU A 189 16.85 -3.80 -3.76
CA LEU A 189 17.26 -2.87 -4.80
C LEU A 189 16.03 -2.42 -5.57
N MET A 190 15.71 -1.13 -5.48
CA MET A 190 14.71 -0.51 -6.34
C MET A 190 15.13 -0.50 -7.78
N ASP A 191 14.18 -0.48 -8.69
CA ASP A 191 14.44 -0.26 -10.10
C ASP A 191 15.06 1.13 -10.35
N LYS A 192 15.84 1.25 -11.41
CA LYS A 192 16.43 2.53 -11.78
C LYS A 192 15.34 3.52 -12.17
N PRO A 193 15.42 4.77 -11.68
CA PRO A 193 14.46 5.79 -12.05
C PRO A 193 14.46 6.05 -13.56
N LYS A 194 13.29 6.31 -14.13
CA LYS A 194 13.13 6.66 -15.55
C LYS A 194 13.46 8.12 -15.83
N ALA A 195 12.98 8.99 -14.93
CA ALA A 195 13.27 10.42 -15.03
C ALA A 195 14.61 10.75 -14.37
N LYS A 196 15.25 11.78 -14.88
CA LYS A 196 16.43 12.35 -14.23
C LYS A 196 15.99 13.55 -13.39
N PRO A 197 16.33 13.57 -12.09
CA PRO A 197 16.08 14.76 -11.27
C PRO A 197 16.75 15.96 -11.92
N GLY A 198 16.01 17.06 -12.01
CA GLY A 198 16.51 18.31 -12.58
C GLY A 198 16.17 19.50 -11.69
N LYS A 199 16.89 20.61 -11.83
CA LYS A 199 16.64 21.84 -11.05
C LYS A 199 15.24 22.45 -11.24
N LYS A 200 14.48 21.99 -12.24
CA LYS A 200 13.18 22.55 -12.63
C LYS A 200 11.97 21.71 -12.18
N ALA A 201 12.18 20.60 -11.48
CA ALA A 201 11.12 19.72 -11.03
C ALA A 201 11.48 19.12 -9.68
N ASN A 202 10.48 18.85 -8.86
CA ASN A 202 10.59 17.96 -7.73
C ASN A 202 10.50 16.52 -8.26
N TYR A 203 11.23 15.63 -7.62
CA TYR A 203 11.32 14.25 -8.04
C TYR A 203 11.23 13.33 -6.84
N LEU A 204 10.38 12.34 -6.94
CA LEU A 204 10.13 11.31 -5.95
C LEU A 204 10.58 9.96 -6.51
N HIS A 205 11.28 9.16 -5.72
CA HIS A 205 11.62 7.79 -6.06
C HIS A 205 11.88 7.02 -4.77
N GLY A 206 10.94 6.16 -4.40
CA GLY A 206 10.96 5.51 -3.09
C GLY A 206 10.08 4.26 -3.02
N ILE A 207 10.22 3.52 -1.93
CA ILE A 207 9.27 2.50 -1.51
C ILE A 207 8.20 3.22 -0.69
N ALA A 208 6.95 3.12 -1.14
CA ALA A 208 5.81 3.73 -0.46
C ALA A 208 5.20 2.81 0.60
N ASP A 209 5.06 1.50 0.31
CA ASP A 209 4.46 0.60 1.28
C ASP A 209 4.89 -0.86 1.11
N LEU A 210 4.67 -1.64 2.17
CA LEU A 210 4.83 -3.09 2.24
C LEU A 210 3.52 -3.74 2.67
N LEU A 211 3.19 -4.91 2.09
CA LEU A 211 2.03 -5.69 2.52
C LEU A 211 2.36 -7.18 2.57
N ALA A 212 2.27 -7.76 3.77
CA ALA A 212 2.40 -9.20 3.95
C ALA A 212 1.13 -9.92 3.47
N LEU A 213 1.30 -10.94 2.63
CA LEU A 213 0.22 -11.78 2.14
C LEU A 213 0.08 -13.06 2.98
N PRO A 214 -1.13 -13.64 3.06
CA PRO A 214 -1.36 -14.89 3.79
C PRO A 214 -0.51 -16.08 3.27
N ASP A 215 -0.13 -16.07 2.00
CA ASP A 215 0.71 -17.10 1.38
C ASP A 215 2.21 -16.97 1.74
N GLY A 216 2.60 -15.88 2.42
CA GLY A 216 3.97 -15.60 2.87
C GLY A 216 4.79 -14.74 1.94
N ARG A 217 4.23 -14.33 0.82
CA ARG A 217 4.86 -13.29 0.00
C ARG A 217 4.73 -11.93 0.66
N LEU A 218 5.68 -11.07 0.38
CA LEU A 218 5.63 -9.65 0.71
C LEU A 218 5.46 -8.85 -0.58
N LEU A 219 4.45 -7.99 -0.62
CA LEU A 219 4.30 -7.00 -1.67
C LEU A 219 5.11 -5.76 -1.30
N VAL A 220 5.68 -5.12 -2.32
CA VAL A 220 6.41 -3.86 -2.22
C VAL A 220 5.81 -2.88 -3.22
N LEU A 221 5.33 -1.74 -2.75
CA LEU A 221 4.86 -0.64 -3.58
C LEU A 221 6.03 0.31 -3.81
N GLU A 222 6.62 0.29 -5.00
CA GLU A 222 7.59 1.29 -5.44
C GLU A 222 6.87 2.40 -6.19
N ARG A 223 7.32 3.63 -6.01
CA ARG A 223 6.79 4.79 -6.73
C ARG A 223 7.89 5.66 -7.32
N GLU A 224 7.59 6.27 -8.45
CA GLU A 224 8.40 7.30 -9.09
C GLU A 224 7.49 8.45 -9.48
N GLY A 225 7.81 9.67 -9.08
CA GLY A 225 7.03 10.86 -9.37
C GLY A 225 7.88 11.99 -9.93
N PHE A 226 7.31 12.73 -10.87
CA PHE A 226 7.91 13.91 -11.48
C PHE A 226 6.91 15.07 -11.40
N PHE A 227 7.31 16.15 -10.72
CA PHE A 227 6.46 17.31 -10.46
C PHE A 227 7.16 18.58 -10.94
N PRO A 228 6.88 19.05 -12.17
CA PRO A 228 7.42 20.31 -12.66
C PRO A 228 6.89 21.49 -11.84
N LYS A 229 7.66 22.59 -11.77
CA LYS A 229 7.27 23.79 -11.01
C LYS A 229 5.92 24.40 -11.41
N ILE A 230 5.41 24.08 -12.59
CA ILE A 230 4.12 24.55 -13.12
C ILE A 230 3.04 23.46 -12.94
N GLU A 231 3.28 22.43 -12.13
CA GLU A 231 2.40 21.30 -11.83
C GLU A 231 1.78 20.58 -13.05
N PHE A 232 1.68 21.26 -14.17
CA PHE A 232 1.16 20.75 -15.43
C PHE A 232 2.22 19.87 -16.12
N GLY A 233 1.88 18.60 -16.38
CA GLY A 233 2.81 17.58 -16.85
C GLY A 233 3.41 16.75 -15.72
N SER A 234 2.87 16.86 -14.51
CA SER A 234 3.18 15.97 -13.40
C SER A 234 2.68 14.55 -13.68
N TRP A 235 3.43 13.57 -13.23
CA TRP A 235 3.05 12.17 -13.28
C TRP A 235 3.59 11.41 -12.07
N VAL A 236 2.87 10.37 -11.69
CA VAL A 236 3.32 9.39 -10.71
C VAL A 236 3.16 8.00 -11.32
N LYS A 237 4.20 7.21 -11.25
CA LYS A 237 4.22 5.82 -11.67
C LYS A 237 4.43 4.93 -10.46
N CYS A 238 3.54 3.94 -10.32
CA CYS A 238 3.58 2.96 -9.24
C CYS A 238 3.87 1.57 -9.81
N TYR A 239 4.55 0.76 -9.01
CA TYR A 239 4.88 -0.63 -9.33
C TYR A 239 4.60 -1.49 -8.09
N ILE A 240 3.93 -2.61 -8.26
CA ILE A 240 3.80 -3.62 -7.21
C ILE A 240 4.71 -4.78 -7.56
N TYR A 241 5.70 -5.02 -6.71
CA TYR A 241 6.57 -6.19 -6.76
C TYR A 241 6.17 -7.18 -5.68
N SER A 242 6.53 -8.44 -5.87
CA SER A 242 6.44 -9.46 -4.82
C SER A 242 7.74 -10.24 -4.68
N PHE A 243 8.00 -10.72 -3.48
CA PHE A 243 9.02 -11.72 -3.19
C PHE A 243 8.64 -12.51 -1.94
N SER A 244 9.30 -13.66 -1.71
CA SER A 244 9.13 -14.44 -0.49
C SER A 244 10.30 -14.20 0.46
N PRO A 245 10.07 -13.58 1.64
CA PRO A 245 11.10 -13.45 2.66
C PRO A 245 11.68 -14.80 3.12
N ASP A 246 10.88 -15.87 3.11
CA ASP A 246 11.31 -17.20 3.55
C ASP A 246 12.27 -17.87 2.57
N SER A 247 12.18 -17.56 1.29
CA SER A 247 13.11 -18.06 0.27
C SER A 247 14.39 -17.22 0.13
N TYR A 248 14.49 -16.11 0.85
CA TYR A 248 15.69 -15.28 0.86
C TYR A 248 16.80 -15.93 1.69
N THR A 249 17.93 -16.20 1.07
CA THR A 249 19.09 -16.79 1.72
C THR A 249 20.28 -15.85 1.82
N ALA A 250 20.57 -15.10 0.76
CA ALA A 250 21.70 -14.15 0.70
C ALA A 250 21.60 -13.23 -0.53
N GLY A 251 22.39 -12.15 -0.52
CA GLY A 251 22.48 -11.20 -1.62
C GLY A 251 21.31 -10.22 -1.67
N ILE A 252 21.03 -9.67 -2.86
CA ILE A 252 19.87 -8.79 -3.09
C ILE A 252 18.67 -9.65 -3.38
N VAL A 253 17.51 -9.26 -2.85
CA VAL A 253 16.24 -9.97 -3.06
C VAL A 253 15.89 -10.07 -4.54
N ASN A 254 15.46 -11.24 -4.99
CA ASN A 254 14.89 -11.43 -6.32
C ASN A 254 13.39 -11.13 -6.27
N LYS A 255 12.97 -10.01 -6.85
CA LYS A 255 11.59 -9.55 -6.88
C LYS A 255 10.93 -9.81 -8.21
N THR A 256 9.62 -10.06 -8.22
CA THR A 256 8.79 -10.25 -9.40
C THR A 256 7.83 -9.09 -9.55
N LEU A 257 7.82 -8.42 -10.71
CA LEU A 257 6.82 -7.39 -11.02
C LEU A 257 5.45 -8.04 -11.25
N LEU A 258 4.45 -7.60 -10.49
CA LEU A 258 3.06 -8.06 -10.61
C LEU A 258 2.24 -7.11 -11.48
N THR A 259 2.35 -5.82 -11.25
CA THR A 259 1.64 -4.77 -12.01
C THR A 259 2.34 -3.43 -11.92
N ASN A 260 2.02 -2.54 -12.83
CA ASN A 260 2.40 -1.13 -12.77
C ASN A 260 1.33 -0.27 -13.45
N TRP A 261 1.26 1.00 -13.04
CA TRP A 261 0.38 2.01 -13.66
C TRP A 261 0.98 3.39 -13.51
N GLU A 262 0.44 4.33 -14.28
CA GLU A 262 0.86 5.71 -14.26
C GLU A 262 -0.36 6.62 -14.16
N THR A 263 -0.25 7.70 -13.42
CA THR A 263 -1.28 8.73 -13.22
C THR A 263 -0.72 10.09 -13.60
N HIS A 264 -1.57 11.00 -14.08
CA HIS A 264 -1.11 12.23 -14.71
C HIS A 264 -1.91 13.45 -14.30
N MET A 265 -1.26 14.62 -14.36
CA MET A 265 -1.88 15.93 -14.35
C MET A 265 -1.54 16.66 -15.64
N ASN A 266 -2.42 16.56 -16.64
CA ASN A 266 -2.28 17.23 -17.93
C ASN A 266 -3.67 17.57 -18.51
N ILE A 267 -3.72 18.10 -19.73
CA ILE A 267 -5.01 18.51 -20.37
C ILE A 267 -5.97 17.33 -20.54
N LEU A 268 -5.46 16.13 -20.79
CA LEU A 268 -6.26 14.94 -21.10
C LEU A 268 -6.56 14.09 -19.86
N HIS A 269 -5.69 14.16 -18.84
CA HIS A 269 -5.74 13.31 -17.64
C HIS A 269 -5.61 14.19 -16.39
N GLN A 270 -6.54 14.03 -15.46
CA GLN A 270 -6.59 14.71 -14.17
C GLN A 270 -6.77 13.67 -13.05
N ASP A 271 -6.03 12.58 -13.16
CA ASP A 271 -6.09 11.43 -12.26
C ASP A 271 -4.79 11.25 -11.45
N LEU A 272 -3.97 12.31 -11.38
CA LEU A 272 -2.72 12.28 -10.61
C LEU A 272 -2.98 11.78 -9.20
N ALA A 273 -2.28 10.73 -8.82
CA ALA A 273 -2.44 10.06 -7.53
C ALA A 273 -1.11 9.50 -7.06
N ASN A 274 -0.71 9.87 -5.86
CA ASN A 274 0.43 9.34 -5.15
C ASN A 274 -0.05 8.22 -4.23
N TYR A 275 -0.07 6.96 -4.72
CA TYR A 275 -0.50 5.82 -3.91
C TYR A 275 0.59 5.48 -2.89
N GLU A 276 0.19 5.44 -1.62
CA GLU A 276 1.09 5.25 -0.49
C GLU A 276 0.70 4.09 0.41
N GLY A 277 -0.60 3.79 0.59
CA GLY A 277 -1.05 2.72 1.47
C GLY A 277 -1.63 1.52 0.75
N MET A 278 -1.32 0.31 1.25
CA MET A 278 -1.89 -0.96 0.83
C MET A 278 -2.49 -1.73 2.01
N ALA A 279 -3.64 -2.35 1.82
CA ALA A 279 -4.20 -3.29 2.79
C ALA A 279 -4.84 -4.50 2.11
N LEU A 280 -4.94 -5.62 2.84
CA LEU A 280 -5.76 -6.74 2.40
C LEU A 280 -7.24 -6.34 2.37
N GLY A 281 -7.91 -6.57 1.26
CA GLY A 281 -9.37 -6.57 1.16
C GLY A 281 -9.95 -7.95 1.54
N ASN A 282 -11.26 -8.11 1.35
CA ASN A 282 -11.86 -9.43 1.43
C ASN A 282 -11.58 -10.19 0.14
N PRO A 283 -11.18 -11.47 0.20
CA PRO A 283 -10.92 -12.25 -1.00
C PRO A 283 -12.20 -12.46 -1.81
N LEU A 284 -12.06 -12.63 -3.12
CA LEU A 284 -13.17 -13.02 -3.99
C LEU A 284 -13.58 -14.48 -3.74
N PRO A 285 -14.80 -14.88 -4.14
CA PRO A 285 -15.29 -16.26 -3.97
C PRO A 285 -14.42 -17.33 -4.68
N ASP A 286 -13.65 -16.94 -5.67
CA ASP A 286 -12.72 -17.82 -6.40
C ASP A 286 -11.32 -17.91 -5.71
N GLY A 287 -11.14 -17.24 -4.57
CA GLY A 287 -9.92 -17.24 -3.77
C GLY A 287 -8.92 -16.15 -4.12
N ARG A 288 -9.14 -15.37 -5.18
CA ARG A 288 -8.24 -14.26 -5.52
C ARG A 288 -8.23 -13.20 -4.42
N GLN A 289 -7.04 -12.75 -4.08
CA GLN A 289 -6.86 -11.74 -3.04
C GLN A 289 -7.11 -10.33 -3.58
N VAL A 290 -7.93 -9.57 -2.87
CA VAL A 290 -8.15 -8.14 -3.14
C VAL A 290 -7.13 -7.34 -2.32
N ILE A 291 -6.42 -6.42 -2.96
CA ILE A 291 -5.53 -5.45 -2.32
C ILE A 291 -6.17 -4.07 -2.48
N ILE A 292 -6.43 -3.38 -1.39
CA ILE A 292 -6.94 -2.01 -1.38
C ILE A 292 -5.76 -1.06 -1.37
N LEU A 293 -5.81 -0.02 -2.20
CA LEU A 293 -4.82 1.05 -2.26
C LEU A 293 -5.49 2.39 -1.95
N CYS A 294 -4.82 3.22 -1.16
CA CYS A 294 -5.19 4.62 -0.94
C CYS A 294 -4.06 5.55 -1.41
N ALA A 295 -4.43 6.78 -1.79
CA ALA A 295 -3.48 7.76 -2.30
C ALA A 295 -3.44 8.98 -1.38
N ASP A 296 -2.24 9.52 -1.16
CA ASP A 296 -2.02 10.85 -0.64
C ASP A 296 -2.48 11.91 -1.66
N SER A 297 -3.33 12.82 -1.24
CA SER A 297 -3.83 13.91 -2.05
C SER A 297 -3.23 15.27 -1.68
N GLN A 298 -2.24 15.31 -0.79
CA GLN A 298 -1.73 16.56 -0.22
C GLN A 298 -2.88 17.43 0.34
N ALA A 299 -3.78 16.82 1.13
CA ALA A 299 -5.03 17.42 1.59
C ALA A 299 -5.85 18.02 0.45
N GLN A 300 -5.93 17.35 -0.69
CA GLN A 300 -6.59 17.79 -1.92
C GLN A 300 -6.05 19.12 -2.46
N LEU A 301 -4.72 19.25 -2.53
CA LEU A 301 -4.00 20.45 -2.89
C LEU A 301 -4.75 21.29 -3.94
N MET A 302 -5.13 22.53 -3.57
CA MET A 302 -5.92 23.47 -4.38
C MET A 302 -7.25 22.92 -4.94
N GLY A 303 -7.79 21.82 -4.37
CA GLY A 303 -8.97 21.13 -4.89
C GLY A 303 -8.73 20.34 -6.19
N ILE A 304 -7.47 20.18 -6.60
CA ILE A 304 -7.07 19.51 -7.84
C ILE A 304 -6.82 18.03 -7.59
N LEU A 305 -6.05 17.71 -6.54
CA LEU A 305 -5.78 16.33 -6.17
C LEU A 305 -6.98 15.70 -5.46
N ARG A 306 -7.04 14.39 -5.42
CA ARG A 306 -8.14 13.62 -4.83
C ARG A 306 -7.59 12.50 -3.99
N ASP A 307 -8.28 12.16 -2.89
CA ASP A 307 -8.05 10.97 -2.10
C ASP A 307 -8.56 9.76 -2.88
N TRP A 308 -7.76 9.26 -3.82
CA TRP A 308 -8.11 8.16 -4.67
C TRP A 308 -7.98 6.83 -3.93
N PHE A 309 -8.99 5.99 -4.08
CA PHE A 309 -8.97 4.59 -3.66
C PHE A 309 -9.15 3.70 -4.89
N ARG A 310 -8.47 2.57 -4.90
CA ARG A 310 -8.65 1.53 -5.91
C ARG A 310 -8.30 0.17 -5.34
N THR A 311 -8.57 -0.89 -6.09
CA THR A 311 -8.12 -2.23 -5.74
C THR A 311 -7.26 -2.84 -6.84
N TYR A 312 -6.39 -3.72 -6.43
CA TYR A 312 -5.64 -4.64 -7.27
C TYR A 312 -6.08 -6.07 -6.91
N ILE A 313 -6.55 -6.82 -7.91
CA ILE A 313 -6.98 -8.22 -7.73
C ILE A 313 -5.77 -9.08 -8.07
N LEU A 314 -5.23 -9.73 -7.06
CA LEU A 314 -4.06 -10.61 -7.15
C LEU A 314 -4.52 -12.04 -7.42
N GLU A 315 -3.87 -12.69 -8.37
CA GLU A 315 -4.04 -14.12 -8.65
C GLU A 315 -3.32 -15.02 -7.65
#